data_9aa69568018a325dcc0e6de0109adc8e
#
_entry.id   9aa69568018a325dcc0e6de0109adc8e
#
_cell.length_a   1.000
_cell.length_b   1.000
_cell.length_c   1.000
_cell.angle_alpha   90.00
_cell.angle_beta   90.00
_cell.angle_gamma   90.00
#
_symmetry.space_group_name_H-M   'P 1'
#
loop_
_entity.id
_entity.type
_entity.pdbx_description
1 polymer ?
#
loop_
_entity_poly.entity_id
_entity_poly.type
_entity_poly.pdbx_seq_one_letter_code
_entity_poly.pdbx_strand_id
1 'polypeptide(L)'
;RSMQSDCKGKQVWFTRLHDTDNGAFLRKEDNMLCMAEDGVVTPFLAQKDVKLRGLHNIENLLAAAAAVWGEVPVEAIQKVGSTFTGVEHRIEPVRTLDGVLYYNDSIGTSPTRTIAGLRSFNQKVILIAGGYDKHIPYEPLAPEVVAHVKNLVLMGATGPRIEKAVRED
;
A
#
# COMPACT_ATOMS: atom_id res chain seq x y z
N ARG A 1 -11.81 -15.40 2.03
CA ARG A 1 -13.12 -16.08 2.25
C ARG A 1 -12.97 -17.59 2.42
N SER A 2 -11.98 -18.25 1.81
CA SER A 2 -11.81 -19.72 1.94
C SER A 2 -11.51 -20.22 3.36
N MET A 3 -10.97 -19.37 4.23
CA MET A 3 -10.65 -19.71 5.62
C MET A 3 -11.71 -19.28 6.63
N GLN A 4 -12.81 -18.68 6.19
CA GLN A 4 -13.85 -18.13 7.04
C GLN A 4 -14.53 -19.21 7.88
N SER A 5 -14.83 -20.37 7.28
CA SER A 5 -15.47 -21.50 7.94
C SER A 5 -14.62 -22.12 9.06
N ASP A 6 -13.29 -21.97 8.97
CA ASP A 6 -12.35 -22.60 9.89
C ASP A 6 -11.94 -21.66 11.03
N CYS A 7 -12.33 -20.38 10.95
CA CYS A 7 -12.05 -19.39 11.98
C CYS A 7 -12.99 -19.57 13.18
N LYS A 8 -12.41 -19.89 14.35
CA LYS A 8 -13.14 -20.03 15.61
C LYS A 8 -13.25 -18.72 16.40
N GLY A 9 -12.52 -17.68 16.00
CA GLY A 9 -12.53 -16.38 16.65
C GLY A 9 -13.53 -15.40 16.04
N LYS A 10 -13.64 -14.21 16.64
CA LYS A 10 -14.40 -13.09 16.08
C LYS A 10 -13.79 -12.73 14.72
N GLN A 11 -14.61 -12.71 13.69
CA GLN A 11 -14.21 -12.31 12.34
C GLN A 11 -14.54 -10.84 12.15
N VAL A 12 -13.55 -10.06 11.78
CA VAL A 12 -13.69 -8.64 11.47
C VAL A 12 -13.08 -8.40 10.09
N TRP A 13 -13.82 -7.74 9.21
CA TRP A 13 -13.37 -7.49 7.83
C TRP A 13 -12.68 -6.14 7.69
N PHE A 14 -11.91 -5.99 6.64
CA PHE A 14 -11.49 -4.67 6.18
C PHE A 14 -11.56 -4.59 4.66
N THR A 15 -11.95 -3.44 4.14
CA THR A 15 -12.08 -3.22 2.70
C THR A 15 -12.08 -1.73 2.35
N ARG A 16 -11.54 -1.37 1.20
CA ARG A 16 -11.69 -0.02 0.62
C ARG A 16 -12.62 0.01 -0.60
N LEU A 17 -13.18 -1.14 -0.99
CA LEU A 17 -13.91 -1.28 -2.26
C LEU A 17 -15.40 -1.06 -2.09
N HIS A 18 -15.96 -1.38 -0.95
CA HIS A 18 -17.38 -1.30 -0.62
C HIS A 18 -17.56 -1.16 0.90
N ASP A 19 -18.73 -0.73 1.31
CA ASP A 19 -19.11 -0.69 2.72
C ASP A 19 -19.29 -2.11 3.27
N THR A 20 -19.17 -2.28 4.58
CA THR A 20 -19.39 -3.54 5.28
C THR A 20 -20.15 -3.28 6.57
N ASP A 21 -20.93 -4.25 7.01
CA ASP A 21 -21.72 -4.19 8.26
C ASP A 21 -20.90 -4.63 9.48
N ASN A 22 -19.74 -5.25 9.26
CA ASN A 22 -18.85 -5.72 10.32
C ASN A 22 -17.39 -5.55 9.89
N GLY A 23 -16.75 -4.50 10.36
CA GLY A 23 -15.35 -4.23 10.13
C GLY A 23 -15.01 -2.84 9.64
N ALA A 24 -13.74 -2.64 9.29
CA ALA A 24 -13.22 -1.35 8.86
C ALA A 24 -13.34 -1.17 7.34
N PHE A 25 -13.80 0.00 6.89
CA PHE A 25 -13.95 0.27 5.46
C PHE A 25 -13.71 1.74 5.11
N LEU A 26 -13.40 1.97 3.83
CA LEU A 26 -13.36 3.32 3.27
C LEU A 26 -14.73 3.64 2.67
N ARG A 27 -15.47 4.53 3.31
CA ARG A 27 -16.74 5.05 2.80
C ARG A 27 -16.46 6.01 1.65
N LYS A 28 -16.97 5.67 0.46
CA LYS A 28 -16.65 6.42 -0.78
C LYS A 28 -17.38 7.75 -0.90
N GLU A 29 -18.51 7.89 -0.22
CA GLU A 29 -19.35 9.09 -0.27
C GLU A 29 -18.59 10.33 0.20
N ASP A 30 -17.81 10.21 1.26
CA ASP A 30 -17.08 11.32 1.91
C ASP A 30 -15.58 11.02 2.14
N ASN A 31 -15.09 9.88 1.65
CA ASN A 31 -13.73 9.41 1.83
C ASN A 31 -13.30 9.28 3.31
N MET A 32 -14.22 8.87 4.17
CA MET A 32 -13.95 8.60 5.58
C MET A 32 -13.61 7.12 5.79
N LEU A 33 -12.57 6.87 6.58
CA LEU A 33 -12.30 5.56 7.15
C LEU A 33 -13.27 5.35 8.31
N CYS A 34 -14.04 4.28 8.22
CA CYS A 34 -15.11 3.96 9.14
C CYS A 34 -14.91 2.57 9.75
N MET A 35 -15.47 2.36 10.93
CA MET A 35 -15.69 1.05 11.51
C MET A 35 -17.18 0.80 11.65
N ALA A 36 -17.62 -0.37 11.20
CA ALA A 36 -18.97 -0.87 11.43
C ALA A 36 -18.95 -2.00 12.46
N GLU A 37 -19.76 -1.90 13.48
CA GLU A 37 -19.94 -2.90 14.52
C GLU A 37 -21.36 -2.80 15.07
N ASP A 38 -22.05 -3.93 15.15
CA ASP A 38 -23.42 -4.04 15.72
C ASP A 38 -24.43 -3.04 15.12
N GLY A 39 -24.34 -2.80 13.82
CA GLY A 39 -25.21 -1.88 13.08
C GLY A 39 -24.87 -0.39 13.24
N VAL A 40 -23.81 -0.07 13.98
CA VAL A 40 -23.31 1.31 14.16
C VAL A 40 -22.11 1.53 13.28
N VAL A 41 -22.11 2.61 12.50
CA VAL A 41 -20.97 3.05 11.67
C VAL A 41 -20.32 4.26 12.33
N THR A 42 -19.08 4.10 12.73
CA THR A 42 -18.26 5.12 13.38
C THR A 42 -17.16 5.61 12.43
N PRO A 43 -17.27 6.83 11.86
CA PRO A 43 -16.17 7.43 11.12
C PRO A 43 -15.03 7.80 12.09
N PHE A 44 -13.78 7.49 11.71
CA PHE A 44 -12.65 7.76 12.61
C PHE A 44 -11.53 8.58 11.99
N LEU A 45 -11.34 8.58 10.66
CA LEU A 45 -10.27 9.36 10.03
C LEU A 45 -10.61 9.67 8.57
N ALA A 46 -10.38 10.91 8.13
CA ALA A 46 -10.51 11.25 6.72
C ALA A 46 -9.31 10.73 5.92
N GLN A 47 -9.54 10.15 4.74
CA GLN A 47 -8.47 9.63 3.87
C GLN A 47 -7.39 10.67 3.58
N LYS A 48 -7.78 11.95 3.38
CA LYS A 48 -6.86 13.07 3.12
C LYS A 48 -5.86 13.35 4.25
N ASP A 49 -6.22 12.96 5.49
CA ASP A 49 -5.39 13.20 6.69
C ASP A 49 -4.39 12.06 6.92
N VAL A 50 -4.52 10.95 6.20
CA VAL A 50 -3.57 9.83 6.28
C VAL A 50 -2.24 10.25 5.64
N LYS A 51 -1.15 10.17 6.41
CA LYS A 51 0.18 10.58 5.95
C LYS A 51 0.85 9.56 5.03
N LEU A 52 0.53 8.30 5.19
CA LEU A 52 1.07 7.24 4.35
C LEU A 52 0.57 7.36 2.91
N ARG A 53 1.49 7.28 1.96
CA ARG A 53 1.19 7.37 0.53
C ARG A 53 0.62 6.05 -0.01
N GLY A 54 -0.37 6.15 -0.90
CA GLY A 54 -0.91 5.03 -1.68
C GLY A 54 -2.10 4.32 -1.04
N LEU A 55 -2.99 3.83 -1.89
CA LEU A 55 -4.25 3.17 -1.47
C LEU A 55 -4.02 1.88 -0.69
N HIS A 56 -2.92 1.17 -0.94
CA HIS A 56 -2.56 -0.02 -0.17
C HIS A 56 -2.31 0.32 1.32
N ASN A 57 -1.86 1.53 1.63
CA ASN A 57 -1.68 1.96 3.01
C ASN A 57 -3.00 2.34 3.69
N ILE A 58 -4.00 2.76 2.93
CA ILE A 58 -5.37 2.85 3.46
C ILE A 58 -5.87 1.46 3.88
N GLU A 59 -5.65 0.42 3.06
CA GLU A 59 -6.00 -0.97 3.42
C GLU A 59 -5.24 -1.44 4.67
N ASN A 60 -3.94 -1.15 4.76
CA ASN A 60 -3.13 -1.47 5.94
C ASN A 60 -3.66 -0.78 7.21
N LEU A 61 -4.04 0.49 7.11
CA LEU A 61 -4.60 1.24 8.24
C LEU A 61 -5.98 0.71 8.64
N LEU A 62 -6.84 0.37 7.67
CA LEU A 62 -8.14 -0.27 7.95
C LEU A 62 -7.95 -1.62 8.65
N ALA A 63 -6.99 -2.44 8.18
CA ALA A 63 -6.66 -3.72 8.82
C ALA A 63 -6.16 -3.53 10.25
N ALA A 64 -5.26 -2.58 10.47
CA ALA A 64 -4.73 -2.26 11.80
C ALA A 64 -5.83 -1.74 12.74
N ALA A 65 -6.68 -0.83 12.25
CA ALA A 65 -7.81 -0.31 13.02
C ALA A 65 -8.78 -1.44 13.41
N ALA A 66 -9.12 -2.32 12.46
CA ALA A 66 -9.98 -3.48 12.73
C ALA A 66 -9.40 -4.43 13.78
N ALA A 67 -8.08 -4.60 13.80
CA ALA A 67 -7.40 -5.49 14.74
C ALA A 67 -7.37 -4.97 16.18
N VAL A 68 -7.39 -3.64 16.37
CA VAL A 68 -7.26 -3.01 17.71
C VAL A 68 -8.53 -2.27 18.15
N TRP A 69 -9.60 -2.35 17.36
CA TRP A 69 -10.85 -1.66 17.67
C TRP A 69 -11.47 -2.16 18.96
N GLY A 70 -11.79 -1.23 19.86
CA GLY A 70 -12.28 -1.53 21.21
C GLY A 70 -11.19 -1.79 22.24
N GLU A 71 -9.96 -2.11 21.81
CA GLU A 71 -8.81 -2.31 22.71
C GLU A 71 -8.06 -1.02 23.01
N VAL A 72 -8.13 -0.04 22.10
CA VAL A 72 -7.51 1.27 22.26
C VAL A 72 -8.51 2.41 21.98
N PRO A 73 -8.32 3.61 22.55
CA PRO A 73 -9.15 4.76 22.23
C PRO A 73 -9.09 5.12 20.73
N VAL A 74 -10.22 5.53 20.17
CA VAL A 74 -10.32 5.93 18.74
C VAL A 74 -9.34 7.07 18.42
N GLU A 75 -9.12 7.98 19.35
CA GLU A 75 -8.18 9.10 19.23
C GLU A 75 -6.73 8.61 19.03
N ALA A 76 -6.37 7.46 19.59
CA ALA A 76 -5.06 6.87 19.38
C ALA A 76 -4.93 6.35 17.94
N ILE A 77 -5.97 5.69 17.38
CA ILE A 77 -6.03 5.25 15.99
C ILE A 77 -5.93 6.46 15.05
N GLN A 78 -6.70 7.53 15.32
CA GLN A 78 -6.68 8.79 14.57
C GLN A 78 -5.28 9.41 14.58
N LYS A 79 -4.67 9.53 15.75
CA LYS A 79 -3.34 10.10 15.92
C LYS A 79 -2.30 9.31 15.11
N VAL A 80 -2.27 7.99 15.22
CA VAL A 80 -1.34 7.17 14.46
C VAL A 80 -1.60 7.34 12.96
N GLY A 81 -2.82 7.21 12.48
CA GLY A 81 -3.17 7.35 11.06
C GLY A 81 -2.79 8.72 10.47
N SER A 82 -2.89 9.79 11.26
CA SER A 82 -2.60 11.17 10.81
C SER A 82 -1.15 11.62 11.03
N THR A 83 -0.34 10.88 11.79
CA THR A 83 1.05 11.27 12.10
C THR A 83 2.10 10.28 11.64
N PHE A 84 1.75 9.00 11.49
CA PHE A 84 2.70 7.98 11.08
C PHE A 84 3.11 8.16 9.62
N THR A 85 4.39 8.35 9.39
CA THR A 85 4.97 8.66 8.06
C THR A 85 5.55 7.44 7.35
N GLY A 86 5.49 6.27 7.96
CA GLY A 86 6.01 5.02 7.40
C GLY A 86 7.22 4.47 8.15
N VAL A 87 7.77 3.40 7.62
CA VAL A 87 8.99 2.77 8.11
C VAL A 87 10.12 3.00 7.12
N GLU A 88 11.35 2.95 7.62
CA GLU A 88 12.56 3.03 6.81
C GLU A 88 12.51 2.01 5.65
N HIS A 89 13.09 2.39 4.52
CA HIS A 89 13.21 1.56 3.32
C HIS A 89 11.88 1.18 2.63
N ARG A 90 10.74 1.82 2.99
CA ARG A 90 9.44 1.57 2.36
C ARG A 90 8.83 2.86 1.83
N ILE A 91 9.06 3.13 0.55
CA ILE A 91 8.70 4.39 -0.14
C ILE A 91 9.13 5.59 0.74
N GLU A 92 10.25 5.44 1.38
CA GLU A 92 10.83 6.42 2.31
C GLU A 92 11.36 7.61 1.53
N PRO A 93 10.88 8.85 1.78
CA PRO A 93 11.48 10.03 1.20
C PRO A 93 12.86 10.28 1.82
N VAL A 94 13.93 10.16 1.04
CA VAL A 94 15.32 10.25 1.52
C VAL A 94 15.83 11.69 1.49
N ARG A 95 15.72 12.33 0.32
CA ARG A 95 16.20 13.71 0.12
C ARG A 95 15.68 14.32 -1.18
N THR A 96 15.70 15.63 -1.24
CA THR A 96 15.59 16.37 -2.50
C THR A 96 16.95 16.89 -2.91
N LEU A 97 17.35 16.63 -4.16
CA LEU A 97 18.57 17.14 -4.75
C LEU A 97 18.24 17.71 -6.14
N ASP A 98 18.59 18.96 -6.38
CA ASP A 98 18.35 19.67 -7.65
C ASP A 98 16.88 19.57 -8.13
N GLY A 99 15.94 19.66 -7.20
CA GLY A 99 14.50 19.55 -7.48
C GLY A 99 14.00 18.12 -7.69
N VAL A 100 14.86 17.10 -7.63
CA VAL A 100 14.49 15.69 -7.73
C VAL A 100 14.34 15.10 -6.32
N LEU A 101 13.17 14.52 -6.03
CA LEU A 101 12.90 13.84 -4.77
C LEU A 101 13.24 12.36 -4.89
N TYR A 102 14.13 11.88 -4.03
CA TYR A 102 14.59 10.50 -3.98
C TYR A 102 13.83 9.72 -2.92
N TYR A 103 13.41 8.52 -3.30
CA TYR A 103 12.74 7.56 -2.42
C TYR A 103 13.53 6.27 -2.29
N ASN A 104 13.56 5.71 -1.09
CA ASN A 104 14.10 4.39 -0.81
C ASN A 104 12.95 3.39 -0.59
N ASP A 105 12.85 2.39 -1.45
CA ASP A 105 11.89 1.28 -1.34
C ASP A 105 12.60 -0.08 -1.39
N SER A 106 13.82 -0.15 -0.87
CA SER A 106 14.68 -1.33 -0.97
C SER A 106 14.12 -2.57 -0.27
N ILE A 107 13.18 -2.41 0.67
CA ILE A 107 12.45 -3.52 1.29
C ILE A 107 11.33 -4.08 0.39
N GLY A 108 11.01 -3.40 -0.71
CA GLY A 108 10.05 -3.82 -1.73
C GLY A 108 10.60 -4.94 -2.62
N THR A 109 10.81 -6.12 -2.08
CA THR A 109 11.52 -7.25 -2.72
C THR A 109 10.66 -8.13 -3.62
N SER A 110 9.49 -7.71 -4.05
CA SER A 110 8.62 -8.45 -4.97
C SER A 110 7.93 -7.52 -5.97
N PRO A 111 7.61 -8.01 -7.18
CA PRO A 111 6.86 -7.24 -8.19
C PRO A 111 5.58 -6.61 -7.64
N THR A 112 4.79 -7.35 -6.87
CA THR A 112 3.54 -6.86 -6.27
C THR A 112 3.76 -5.60 -5.39
N ARG A 113 4.85 -5.56 -4.63
CA ARG A 113 5.19 -4.40 -3.79
C ARG A 113 5.65 -3.22 -4.64
N THR A 114 6.48 -3.46 -5.64
CA THR A 114 6.92 -2.43 -6.59
C THR A 114 5.72 -1.83 -7.34
N ILE A 115 4.77 -2.65 -7.78
CA ILE A 115 3.51 -2.21 -8.40
C ILE A 115 2.74 -1.28 -7.47
N ALA A 116 2.54 -1.69 -6.22
CA ALA A 116 1.85 -0.86 -5.23
C ALA A 116 2.57 0.48 -4.99
N GLY A 117 3.90 0.46 -4.96
CA GLY A 117 4.74 1.64 -4.87
C GLY A 117 4.57 2.56 -6.08
N LEU A 118 4.71 2.05 -7.29
CA LEU A 118 4.56 2.81 -8.53
C LEU A 118 3.20 3.51 -8.62
N ARG A 119 2.11 2.80 -8.32
CA ARG A 119 0.74 3.32 -8.30
C ARG A 119 0.49 4.41 -7.24
N SER A 120 1.40 4.59 -6.29
CA SER A 120 1.29 5.64 -5.26
C SER A 120 1.78 7.00 -5.71
N PHE A 121 2.40 7.09 -6.89
CA PHE A 121 2.89 8.35 -7.45
C PHE A 121 1.93 8.90 -8.50
N ASN A 122 1.71 10.22 -8.49
CA ASN A 122 0.85 10.92 -9.44
C ASN A 122 1.56 11.30 -10.75
N GLN A 123 2.84 10.98 -10.87
CA GLN A 123 3.68 11.26 -12.03
C GLN A 123 4.61 10.09 -12.31
N LYS A 124 5.10 9.98 -13.55
CA LYS A 124 6.10 8.96 -13.88
C LYS A 124 7.41 9.19 -13.12
N VAL A 125 7.96 8.10 -12.61
CA VAL A 125 9.20 8.09 -11.83
C VAL A 125 10.38 7.55 -12.64
N ILE A 126 11.58 7.79 -12.17
CA ILE A 126 12.77 7.03 -12.57
C ILE A 126 12.86 5.87 -11.60
N LEU A 127 12.76 4.65 -12.11
CA LEU A 127 12.81 3.43 -11.30
C LEU A 127 14.20 2.80 -11.40
N ILE A 128 14.87 2.63 -10.26
CA ILE A 128 16.08 1.80 -10.14
C ILE A 128 15.61 0.46 -9.57
N ALA A 129 15.73 -0.61 -10.35
CA ALA A 129 15.22 -1.93 -9.98
C ALA A 129 16.24 -3.04 -10.26
N GLY A 130 16.15 -4.09 -9.45
CA GLY A 130 17.01 -5.25 -9.58
C GLY A 130 17.52 -5.76 -8.23
N GLY A 131 18.48 -6.69 -8.30
CA GLY A 131 19.06 -7.30 -7.10
C GLY A 131 19.23 -8.80 -7.23
N TYR A 132 19.09 -9.50 -6.11
CA TYR A 132 19.18 -10.96 -6.03
C TYR A 132 17.93 -11.62 -6.61
N ASP A 133 18.12 -12.74 -7.34
CA ASP A 133 17.02 -13.48 -7.96
C ASP A 133 16.33 -14.41 -6.95
N LYS A 134 15.08 -14.13 -6.67
CA LYS A 134 14.19 -14.96 -5.84
C LYS A 134 13.31 -15.91 -6.66
N HIS A 135 13.58 -16.05 -7.96
CA HIS A 135 12.81 -16.87 -8.90
C HIS A 135 11.31 -16.49 -8.97
N ILE A 136 11.02 -15.20 -8.84
CA ILE A 136 9.66 -14.65 -8.91
C ILE A 136 9.40 -14.20 -10.36
N PRO A 137 8.16 -14.35 -10.90
CA PRO A 137 7.79 -13.85 -12.21
C PRO A 137 7.76 -12.29 -12.21
N TYR A 138 8.32 -11.68 -13.28
CA TYR A 138 8.36 -10.21 -13.45
C TYR A 138 7.36 -9.71 -14.48
N GLU A 139 6.69 -10.58 -15.23
CA GLU A 139 5.70 -10.24 -16.23
C GLU A 139 4.59 -9.33 -15.70
N PRO A 140 4.05 -9.54 -14.47
CA PRO A 140 3.03 -8.63 -13.93
C PRO A 140 3.52 -7.20 -13.66
N LEU A 141 4.84 -6.97 -13.62
CA LEU A 141 5.42 -5.64 -13.41
C LEU A 141 5.47 -4.83 -14.72
N ALA A 142 5.52 -5.48 -15.86
CA ALA A 142 5.76 -4.84 -17.14
C ALA A 142 4.74 -3.75 -17.50
N PRO A 143 3.42 -3.97 -17.49
CA PRO A 143 2.44 -2.93 -17.79
C PRO A 143 2.52 -1.74 -16.83
N GLU A 144 2.90 -1.97 -15.58
CA GLU A 144 3.04 -0.91 -14.59
C GLU A 144 4.31 -0.07 -14.82
N VAL A 145 5.37 -0.69 -15.29
CA VAL A 145 6.58 0.03 -15.71
C VAL A 145 6.26 0.94 -16.91
N VAL A 146 5.57 0.44 -17.92
CA VAL A 146 5.15 1.23 -19.08
C VAL A 146 4.27 2.42 -18.66
N ALA A 147 3.32 2.19 -17.76
CA ALA A 147 2.39 3.22 -17.31
C ALA A 147 3.03 4.29 -16.40
N HIS A 148 3.89 3.88 -15.47
CA HIS A 148 4.33 4.70 -14.34
C HIS A 148 5.81 5.08 -14.34
N VAL A 149 6.65 4.49 -15.23
CA VAL A 149 8.09 4.74 -15.25
C VAL A 149 8.49 5.59 -16.45
N LYS A 150 9.29 6.62 -16.19
CA LYS A 150 9.88 7.48 -17.21
C LYS A 150 11.19 6.88 -17.74
N ASN A 151 12.03 6.42 -16.84
CA ASN A 151 13.29 5.74 -17.13
C ASN A 151 13.45 4.55 -16.18
N LEU A 152 13.84 3.41 -16.74
CA LEU A 152 14.14 2.20 -15.98
C LEU A 152 15.64 1.98 -15.94
N VAL A 153 16.22 1.96 -14.76
CA VAL A 153 17.63 1.65 -14.52
C VAL A 153 17.71 0.28 -13.85
N LEU A 154 18.37 -0.66 -14.50
CA LEU A 154 18.43 -2.04 -14.05
C LEU A 154 19.79 -2.39 -13.46
N MET A 155 19.78 -3.21 -12.39
CA MET A 155 20.98 -3.63 -11.71
C MET A 155 20.87 -5.08 -11.18
N GLY A 156 22.03 -5.68 -10.88
CA GLY A 156 22.07 -7.00 -10.25
C GLY A 156 21.58 -8.15 -11.13
N ALA A 157 21.45 -9.33 -10.52
CA ALA A 157 21.14 -10.59 -11.22
C ALA A 157 19.76 -10.61 -11.91
N THR A 158 18.80 -9.84 -11.38
CA THR A 158 17.44 -9.80 -11.94
C THR A 158 17.23 -8.79 -13.04
N GLY A 159 18.20 -7.89 -13.26
CA GLY A 159 18.11 -6.86 -14.31
C GLY A 159 17.70 -7.40 -15.69
N PRO A 160 18.39 -8.42 -16.26
CA PRO A 160 18.03 -8.98 -17.56
C PRO A 160 16.63 -9.60 -17.62
N ARG A 161 16.15 -10.18 -16.52
CA ARG A 161 14.80 -10.76 -16.44
C ARG A 161 13.71 -9.68 -16.43
N ILE A 162 13.94 -8.59 -15.69
CA ILE A 162 13.04 -7.43 -15.69
C ILE A 162 13.02 -6.79 -17.08
N GLU A 163 14.18 -6.61 -17.70
CA GLU A 163 14.30 -6.06 -19.04
C GLU A 163 13.49 -6.89 -20.04
N LYS A 164 13.68 -8.22 -20.02
CA LYS A 164 12.95 -9.14 -20.90
C LYS A 164 11.44 -8.98 -20.72
N ALA A 165 10.93 -9.03 -19.49
CA ALA A 165 9.51 -8.90 -19.20
C ALA A 165 8.93 -7.58 -19.73
N VAL A 166 9.66 -6.45 -19.56
CA VAL A 166 9.19 -5.12 -20.01
C VAL A 166 9.26 -4.94 -21.53
N ARG A 167 10.16 -5.65 -22.24
CA ARG A 167 10.26 -5.56 -23.71
C ARG A 167 9.25 -6.45 -24.45
N GLU A 168 8.74 -7.48 -23.78
CA GLU A 168 7.78 -8.43 -24.35
C GLU A 168 6.31 -7.99 -24.15
N ASP A 169 6.07 -6.93 -23.34
CA ASP A 169 4.75 -6.32 -23.10
C ASP A 169 4.49 -5.20 -24.12
#